data_e76b03fad4e5584b7a76bfb9d08b55f9
#
_entry.id   e76b03fad4e5584b7a76bfb9d08b55f9
#
_cell.length_a   1.000
_cell.length_b   1.000
_cell.length_c   1.000
_cell.angle_alpha   90.00
_cell.angle_beta   90.00
_cell.angle_gamma   90.00
#
_symmetry.space_group_name_H-M   'P 1'
#
loop_
_entity.id
_entity.type
_entity.pdbx_description
1 polymer ?
#
loop_
_entity_poly.entity_id
_entity_poly.type
_entity_poly.pdbx_seq_one_letter_code
_entity_poly.pdbx_strand_id
1 'polypeptide(L)'
;MYIMKYLKPYKWQAISGFIFKLIEAFLELCIPMAVALIIDNGVAVHNTNYITKMAFVIFGLSTVGYASSLVCQYFASLTSQGVGTLMRKDMYRAINRYDYQDLDIIGTPSLITRITNDINQIQLAVAMVIRLCSRSPFLIIGSLIMSFVINWQVALIFVIVAPLIAFSIYFVMSHTAPMYSHIQHILDNVSLITRENLSGVRVIRAFNQQDNEQKRFESTTTKQKEEQIIAGNLSAVLNPATTIIVNFGIIAILYISGFKINAGNMTQGEVISLINYMNQILLSMYVFANVIVILNKANASYKRCVDVLSQKQDIVQGINEAPSDYQNLITYDHVSFSYYSGNALTDVSFNILPGQTIGVIGGTGSGKTTLINLIPRFYDVTEGEIRIKDLPIKSYMFEDLRNMIGIVPQQATLFGGTIRENMQWGNPHATDEEIYEALELSQSKEFIDKMTEGLDTYIEQGGKNVSGGQRQRLTIARALVKKPEILILDDSASALDFATDAKLRKALSTLNMTVIIVSQRVSALMHADSIVVLSHGEVVGQGTHDMLMNTCDVYQEIVMSQMEGGQSNEE
;
A
#
# COMPACT_ATOMS: atom_id res chain seq x y z
N MET A 1 1.82 -19.34 -8.43
CA MET A 1 3.21 -19.54 -8.93
C MET A 1 4.22 -18.53 -8.37
N TYR A 2 3.87 -17.25 -8.23
CA TYR A 2 4.75 -16.20 -7.67
C TYR A 2 5.21 -16.46 -6.21
N ILE A 3 4.34 -16.93 -5.29
CA ILE A 3 4.70 -17.15 -3.89
C ILE A 3 5.82 -18.19 -3.74
N MET A 4 5.87 -19.19 -4.62
CA MET A 4 6.94 -20.21 -4.62
C MET A 4 8.31 -19.61 -4.90
N LYS A 5 8.41 -18.51 -5.67
CA LYS A 5 9.65 -17.76 -5.90
C LYS A 5 10.22 -17.26 -4.57
N TYR A 6 9.35 -16.72 -3.70
CA TYR A 6 9.75 -16.15 -2.41
C TYR A 6 9.98 -17.19 -1.31
N LEU A 7 9.33 -18.35 -1.41
CA LEU A 7 9.56 -19.48 -0.50
C LEU A 7 10.84 -20.26 -0.81
N LYS A 8 11.27 -20.27 -2.08
CA LYS A 8 12.43 -21.05 -2.54
C LYS A 8 13.73 -20.82 -1.72
N PRO A 9 14.11 -19.58 -1.34
CA PRO A 9 15.29 -19.33 -0.50
C PRO A 9 15.16 -19.91 0.91
N TYR A 10 13.94 -20.04 1.42
CA TYR A 10 13.63 -20.51 2.79
C TYR A 10 13.06 -21.92 2.83
N LYS A 11 13.19 -22.70 1.75
CA LYS A 11 12.58 -24.04 1.64
C LYS A 11 12.98 -24.99 2.77
N TRP A 12 14.26 -24.99 3.15
CA TRP A 12 14.77 -25.87 4.18
C TRP A 12 14.26 -25.47 5.58
N GLN A 13 14.19 -24.18 5.85
CA GLN A 13 13.62 -23.63 7.08
C GLN A 13 12.12 -23.97 7.20
N ALA A 14 11.36 -23.79 6.09
CA ALA A 14 9.95 -24.16 6.05
C ALA A 14 9.74 -25.66 6.30
N ILE A 15 10.53 -26.53 5.66
CA ILE A 15 10.46 -27.98 5.82
C ILE A 15 10.84 -28.37 7.26
N SER A 16 11.92 -27.80 7.81
CA SER A 16 12.33 -28.07 9.20
C SER A 16 11.23 -27.65 10.18
N GLY A 17 10.66 -26.45 10.02
CA GLY A 17 9.53 -25.99 10.84
C GLY A 17 8.33 -26.95 10.79
N PHE A 18 8.00 -27.44 9.61
CA PHE A 18 6.93 -28.41 9.40
C PHE A 18 7.22 -29.75 10.10
N ILE A 19 8.43 -30.29 9.96
CA ILE A 19 8.85 -31.56 10.60
C ILE A 19 8.78 -31.44 12.12
N PHE A 20 9.37 -30.39 12.71
CA PHE A 20 9.32 -30.19 14.16
C PHE A 20 7.89 -30.01 14.66
N LYS A 21 7.00 -29.43 13.86
CA LYS A 21 5.57 -29.32 14.20
C LYS A 21 4.85 -30.67 14.19
N LEU A 22 5.21 -31.55 13.27
CA LEU A 22 4.67 -32.93 13.26
C LEU A 22 5.20 -33.75 14.45
N ILE A 23 6.48 -33.58 14.81
CA ILE A 23 7.04 -34.23 16.01
C ILE A 23 6.29 -33.78 17.26
N GLU A 24 6.07 -32.48 17.44
CA GLU A 24 5.26 -31.94 18.54
C GLU A 24 3.86 -32.57 18.57
N ALA A 25 3.17 -32.59 17.43
CA ALA A 25 1.82 -33.15 17.33
C ALA A 25 1.78 -34.66 17.61
N PHE A 26 2.81 -35.39 17.18
CA PHE A 26 2.93 -36.82 17.51
C PHE A 26 3.12 -37.06 19.02
N LEU A 27 4.01 -36.29 19.65
CA LEU A 27 4.23 -36.39 21.11
C LEU A 27 2.96 -36.02 21.90
N GLU A 28 2.21 -35.02 21.41
CA GLU A 28 0.91 -34.62 21.98
C GLU A 28 -0.13 -35.76 21.90
N LEU A 29 -0.15 -36.55 20.84
CA LEU A 29 -1.00 -37.74 20.70
C LEU A 29 -0.61 -38.88 21.68
N CYS A 30 0.65 -38.95 22.11
CA CYS A 30 1.11 -39.97 23.07
C CYS A 30 0.67 -39.66 24.51
N ILE A 31 0.37 -38.39 24.84
CA ILE A 31 0.04 -37.99 26.22
C ILE A 31 -1.23 -38.68 26.75
N PRO A 32 -2.38 -38.70 26.04
CA PRO A 32 -3.58 -39.42 26.54
C PRO A 32 -3.32 -40.89 26.79
N MET A 33 -2.52 -41.55 25.93
CA MET A 33 -2.17 -42.97 26.13
C MET A 33 -1.29 -43.17 27.37
N ALA A 34 -0.32 -42.28 27.62
CA ALA A 34 0.50 -42.30 28.82
C ALA A 34 -0.34 -42.09 30.10
N VAL A 35 -1.37 -41.21 30.02
CA VAL A 35 -2.33 -41.02 31.13
C VAL A 35 -3.14 -42.31 31.39
N ALA A 36 -3.58 -43.01 30.32
CA ALA A 36 -4.25 -44.29 30.48
C ALA A 36 -3.39 -45.30 31.27
N LEU A 37 -2.12 -45.43 30.89
CA LEU A 37 -1.19 -46.33 31.56
C LEU A 37 -0.97 -45.96 33.06
N ILE A 38 -0.98 -44.67 33.38
CA ILE A 38 -0.92 -44.24 34.80
C ILE A 38 -2.14 -44.71 35.56
N ILE A 39 -3.32 -44.59 34.97
CA ILE A 39 -4.57 -44.96 35.62
C ILE A 39 -4.64 -46.46 35.83
N ASP A 40 -4.37 -47.25 34.79
CA ASP A 40 -4.56 -48.68 34.80
C ASP A 40 -3.48 -49.42 35.62
N ASN A 41 -2.19 -49.05 35.43
CA ASN A 41 -1.07 -49.78 36.08
C ASN A 41 -0.50 -49.06 37.30
N GLY A 42 -0.94 -47.82 37.55
CA GLY A 42 -0.50 -47.01 38.68
C GLY A 42 -1.58 -46.87 39.73
N VAL A 43 -2.67 -46.14 39.36
CA VAL A 43 -3.74 -45.79 40.31
C VAL A 43 -4.56 -47.03 40.69
N ALA A 44 -5.02 -47.81 39.72
CA ALA A 44 -5.86 -48.98 39.95
C ALA A 44 -5.14 -50.06 40.76
N VAL A 45 -3.82 -50.18 40.68
CA VAL A 45 -2.98 -51.16 41.38
C VAL A 45 -2.27 -50.56 42.60
N HIS A 46 -2.54 -49.28 42.94
CA HIS A 46 -1.88 -48.54 44.04
C HIS A 46 -0.35 -48.51 43.96
N ASN A 47 0.23 -48.53 42.74
CA ASN A 47 1.68 -48.54 42.52
C ASN A 47 2.22 -47.11 42.32
N THR A 48 2.62 -46.47 43.43
CA THR A 48 3.17 -45.12 43.45
C THR A 48 4.46 -44.98 42.64
N ASN A 49 5.31 -46.01 42.62
CA ASN A 49 6.55 -46.00 41.83
C ASN A 49 6.28 -45.96 40.34
N TYR A 50 5.26 -46.68 39.87
CA TYR A 50 4.85 -46.64 38.47
C TYR A 50 4.30 -45.26 38.07
N ILE A 51 3.44 -44.65 38.93
CA ILE A 51 2.91 -43.31 38.75
C ILE A 51 4.06 -42.29 38.61
N THR A 52 5.04 -42.35 39.54
CA THR A 52 6.19 -41.41 39.49
C THR A 52 7.01 -41.58 38.21
N LYS A 53 7.30 -42.82 37.80
CA LYS A 53 8.03 -43.10 36.56
C LYS A 53 7.30 -42.56 35.34
N MET A 54 6.00 -42.80 35.22
CA MET A 54 5.20 -42.33 34.10
C MET A 54 4.98 -40.82 34.13
N ALA A 55 4.92 -40.17 35.30
CA ALA A 55 4.92 -38.73 35.43
C ALA A 55 6.20 -38.11 34.82
N PHE A 56 7.37 -38.71 35.08
CA PHE A 56 8.62 -38.30 34.43
C PHE A 56 8.61 -38.54 32.92
N VAL A 57 7.97 -39.60 32.42
CA VAL A 57 7.79 -39.85 30.98
C VAL A 57 6.93 -38.75 30.35
N ILE A 58 5.77 -38.42 30.95
CA ILE A 58 4.91 -37.32 30.44
C ILE A 58 5.66 -35.99 30.49
N PHE A 59 6.40 -35.71 31.55
CA PHE A 59 7.23 -34.52 31.68
C PHE A 59 8.28 -34.46 30.55
N GLY A 60 8.95 -35.58 30.27
CA GLY A 60 9.90 -35.71 29.17
C GLY A 60 9.27 -35.50 27.81
N LEU A 61 8.11 -36.14 27.52
CA LEU A 61 7.36 -35.95 26.27
C LEU A 61 6.95 -34.49 26.09
N SER A 62 6.43 -33.86 27.16
CA SER A 62 6.02 -32.45 27.13
C SER A 62 7.21 -31.52 26.92
N THR A 63 8.36 -31.78 27.54
CA THR A 63 9.58 -30.98 27.40
C THR A 63 10.14 -31.05 25.97
N VAL A 64 10.20 -32.27 25.40
CA VAL A 64 10.64 -32.47 24.01
C VAL A 64 9.64 -31.85 23.03
N GLY A 65 8.33 -32.00 23.29
CA GLY A 65 7.28 -31.35 22.51
C GLY A 65 7.40 -29.84 22.55
N TYR A 66 7.62 -29.26 23.72
CA TYR A 66 7.83 -27.80 23.86
C TYR A 66 9.09 -27.33 23.14
N ALA A 67 10.22 -28.05 23.26
CA ALA A 67 11.45 -27.72 22.53
C ALA A 67 11.21 -27.76 21.00
N SER A 68 10.50 -28.80 20.53
CA SER A 68 10.11 -28.92 19.10
C SER A 68 9.23 -27.75 18.64
N SER A 69 8.30 -27.31 19.49
CA SER A 69 7.46 -26.15 19.25
C SER A 69 8.28 -24.87 19.10
N LEU A 70 9.26 -24.62 19.97
CA LEU A 70 10.15 -23.46 19.91
C LEU A 70 10.95 -23.44 18.60
N VAL A 71 11.51 -24.59 18.19
CA VAL A 71 12.24 -24.72 16.92
C VAL A 71 11.32 -24.45 15.74
N CYS A 72 10.10 -25.00 15.74
CA CYS A 72 9.10 -24.70 14.71
C CYS A 72 8.76 -23.21 14.66
N GLN A 73 8.53 -22.56 15.82
CA GLN A 73 8.23 -21.14 15.91
C GLN A 73 9.35 -20.29 15.29
N TYR A 74 10.60 -20.62 15.61
CA TYR A 74 11.78 -19.94 15.07
C TYR A 74 11.83 -20.03 13.53
N PHE A 75 11.74 -21.22 12.96
CA PHE A 75 11.79 -21.42 11.51
C PHE A 75 10.57 -20.84 10.78
N ALA A 76 9.39 -20.94 11.36
CA ALA A 76 8.18 -20.32 10.81
C ALA A 76 8.29 -18.80 10.78
N SER A 77 8.83 -18.21 11.84
CA SER A 77 9.06 -16.76 11.92
C SER A 77 10.11 -16.31 10.89
N LEU A 78 11.25 -16.98 10.83
CA LEU A 78 12.32 -16.69 9.88
C LEU A 78 11.82 -16.77 8.43
N THR A 79 11.06 -17.82 8.09
CA THR A 79 10.49 -18.02 6.76
C THR A 79 9.48 -16.93 6.41
N SER A 80 8.53 -16.66 7.31
CA SER A 80 7.46 -15.71 7.04
C SER A 80 7.98 -14.28 6.90
N GLN A 81 8.89 -13.85 7.78
CA GLN A 81 9.54 -12.54 7.71
C GLN A 81 10.42 -12.41 6.47
N GLY A 82 11.18 -13.45 6.13
CA GLY A 82 12.00 -13.47 4.92
C GLY A 82 11.18 -13.34 3.63
N VAL A 83 10.08 -14.08 3.53
CA VAL A 83 9.14 -13.97 2.39
C VAL A 83 8.59 -12.54 2.29
N GLY A 84 8.14 -11.95 3.40
CA GLY A 84 7.61 -10.60 3.39
C GLY A 84 8.65 -9.54 3.00
N THR A 85 9.89 -9.68 3.49
CA THR A 85 10.99 -8.77 3.14
C THR A 85 11.30 -8.83 1.64
N LEU A 86 11.39 -10.03 1.07
CA LEU A 86 11.62 -10.19 -0.37
C LEU A 86 10.47 -9.63 -1.21
N MET A 87 9.22 -9.89 -0.79
CA MET A 87 8.05 -9.34 -1.47
C MET A 87 8.01 -7.82 -1.42
N ARG A 88 8.30 -7.19 -0.26
CA ARG A 88 8.38 -5.73 -0.14
C ARG A 88 9.44 -5.14 -1.05
N LYS A 89 10.63 -5.78 -1.10
CA LYS A 89 11.72 -5.34 -1.98
C LYS A 89 11.32 -5.39 -3.46
N ASP A 90 10.71 -6.49 -3.90
CA ASP A 90 10.29 -6.61 -5.30
C ASP A 90 9.11 -5.68 -5.60
N MET A 91 8.15 -5.53 -4.66
CA MET A 91 7.02 -4.60 -4.78
C MET A 91 7.49 -3.15 -4.90
N TYR A 92 8.40 -2.71 -4.02
CA TYR A 92 8.97 -1.36 -4.07
C TYR A 92 9.70 -1.09 -5.38
N ARG A 93 10.46 -2.08 -5.87
CA ARG A 93 11.11 -1.98 -7.18
C ARG A 93 10.11 -1.90 -8.34
N ALA A 94 9.02 -2.67 -8.27
CA ALA A 94 7.98 -2.63 -9.29
C ALA A 94 7.30 -1.26 -9.32
N ILE A 95 6.90 -0.73 -8.15
CA ILE A 95 6.25 0.58 -8.02
C ILE A 95 7.14 1.71 -8.56
N ASN A 96 8.44 1.68 -8.27
CA ASN A 96 9.39 2.70 -8.77
C ASN A 96 9.64 2.61 -10.29
N ARG A 97 9.17 1.56 -10.95
CA ARG A 97 9.25 1.39 -12.40
C ARG A 97 7.92 1.64 -13.10
N TYR A 98 6.87 1.92 -12.35
CA TYR A 98 5.57 2.22 -12.91
C TYR A 98 5.59 3.52 -13.70
N ASP A 99 4.86 3.52 -14.79
CA ASP A 99 4.53 4.72 -15.52
C ASP A 99 3.53 5.56 -14.71
N TYR A 100 3.53 6.86 -14.92
CA TYR A 100 2.60 7.75 -14.20
C TYR A 100 1.14 7.36 -14.41
N GLN A 101 0.79 6.86 -15.60
CA GLN A 101 -0.55 6.38 -15.92
C GLN A 101 -0.99 5.22 -14.99
N ASP A 102 -0.11 4.27 -14.73
CA ASP A 102 -0.37 3.17 -13.78
C ASP A 102 -0.52 3.67 -12.34
N LEU A 103 0.32 4.64 -11.95
CA LEU A 103 0.24 5.26 -10.62
C LEU A 103 -1.07 6.01 -10.42
N ASP A 104 -1.57 6.70 -11.44
CA ASP A 104 -2.84 7.42 -11.41
C ASP A 104 -4.04 6.46 -11.31
N ILE A 105 -4.00 5.33 -12.02
CA ILE A 105 -5.07 4.32 -12.00
C ILE A 105 -5.15 3.62 -10.64
N ILE A 106 -4.01 3.15 -10.11
CA ILE A 106 -3.98 2.36 -8.88
C ILE A 106 -4.12 3.25 -7.64
N GLY A 107 -3.53 4.43 -7.69
CA GLY A 107 -3.49 5.42 -6.63
C GLY A 107 -2.51 5.09 -5.50
N THR A 108 -1.80 6.12 -5.02
CA THR A 108 -0.78 5.99 -3.96
C THR A 108 -1.30 5.34 -2.67
N PRO A 109 -2.52 5.65 -2.16
CA PRO A 109 -3.04 5.01 -0.94
C PRO A 109 -3.22 3.49 -1.08
N SER A 110 -3.63 3.02 -2.28
CA SER A 110 -3.78 1.60 -2.58
C SER A 110 -2.43 0.89 -2.59
N LEU A 111 -1.40 1.49 -3.21
CA LEU A 111 -0.04 0.95 -3.25
C LEU A 111 0.59 0.85 -1.86
N ILE A 112 0.39 1.86 -1.00
CA ILE A 112 0.83 1.83 0.40
C ILE A 112 0.17 0.66 1.14
N THR A 113 -1.15 0.48 0.97
CA THR A 113 -1.88 -0.64 1.60
C THR A 113 -1.36 -1.99 1.14
N ARG A 114 -1.04 -2.13 -0.16
CA ARG A 114 -0.51 -3.39 -0.72
C ARG A 114 0.88 -3.72 -0.19
N ILE A 115 1.80 -2.75 -0.11
CA ILE A 115 3.17 -2.99 0.38
C ILE A 115 3.24 -3.21 1.90
N THR A 116 2.25 -2.71 2.65
CA THR A 116 2.17 -2.84 4.11
C THR A 116 1.22 -3.96 4.52
N ASN A 117 -0.09 -3.70 4.51
CA ASN A 117 -1.09 -4.60 5.05
C ASN A 117 -1.23 -5.90 4.28
N ASP A 118 -1.26 -5.86 2.94
CA ASP A 118 -1.45 -7.08 2.14
C ASP A 118 -0.28 -8.04 2.29
N ILE A 119 0.96 -7.53 2.28
CA ILE A 119 2.14 -8.38 2.53
C ILE A 119 2.12 -8.92 3.96
N ASN A 120 1.66 -8.16 4.96
CA ASN A 120 1.50 -8.65 6.34
C ASN A 120 0.51 -9.83 6.41
N GLN A 121 -0.62 -9.77 5.69
CA GLN A 121 -1.57 -10.89 5.62
C GLN A 121 -0.94 -12.13 4.98
N ILE A 122 -0.13 -11.97 3.94
CA ILE A 122 0.59 -13.07 3.31
C ILE A 122 1.63 -13.65 4.28
N GLN A 123 2.40 -12.81 4.99
CA GLN A 123 3.35 -13.25 6.03
C GLN A 123 2.66 -14.07 7.12
N LEU A 124 1.52 -13.58 7.62
CA LEU A 124 0.72 -14.28 8.63
C LEU A 124 0.29 -15.66 8.11
N ALA A 125 -0.20 -15.74 6.87
CA ALA A 125 -0.61 -17.00 6.27
C ALA A 125 0.55 -17.99 6.14
N VAL A 126 1.73 -17.55 5.69
CA VAL A 126 2.94 -18.39 5.60
C VAL A 126 3.30 -18.95 6.98
N ALA A 127 3.29 -18.11 8.01
CA ALA A 127 3.55 -18.57 9.39
C ALA A 127 2.50 -19.59 9.86
N MET A 128 1.20 -19.34 9.59
CA MET A 128 0.10 -20.21 10.01
C MET A 128 0.08 -21.54 9.25
N VAL A 129 0.47 -21.54 7.97
CA VAL A 129 0.64 -22.78 7.22
C VAL A 129 1.70 -23.69 7.86
N ILE A 130 2.86 -23.15 8.22
CA ILE A 130 3.93 -23.92 8.84
C ILE A 130 3.53 -24.40 10.23
N ARG A 131 2.87 -23.57 11.04
CA ARG A 131 2.56 -23.83 12.45
C ARG A 131 1.32 -24.68 12.67
N LEU A 132 0.23 -24.40 11.96
CA LEU A 132 -1.10 -24.89 12.32
C LEU A 132 -1.78 -25.69 11.21
N CYS A 133 -1.53 -25.37 9.95
CA CYS A 133 -2.18 -26.06 8.83
C CYS A 133 -1.80 -27.54 8.75
N SER A 134 -0.58 -27.89 9.15
CA SER A 134 -0.12 -29.29 9.24
C SER A 134 -0.57 -29.97 10.54
N ARG A 135 -0.49 -29.23 11.67
CA ARG A 135 -0.78 -29.79 13.01
C ARG A 135 -2.25 -30.22 13.14
N SER A 136 -3.19 -29.36 12.75
CA SER A 136 -4.61 -29.62 13.00
C SER A 136 -5.15 -30.87 12.29
N PRO A 137 -4.94 -31.08 10.97
CA PRO A 137 -5.33 -32.32 10.31
C PRO A 137 -4.63 -33.55 10.89
N PHE A 138 -3.33 -33.42 11.25
CA PHE A 138 -2.56 -34.51 11.84
C PHE A 138 -3.14 -34.94 13.20
N LEU A 139 -3.51 -33.98 14.05
CA LEU A 139 -4.15 -34.29 15.35
C LEU A 139 -5.57 -34.87 15.17
N ILE A 140 -6.36 -34.38 14.23
CA ILE A 140 -7.70 -34.91 13.96
C ILE A 140 -7.61 -36.39 13.51
N ILE A 141 -6.79 -36.64 12.49
CA ILE A 141 -6.59 -37.98 11.94
C ILE A 141 -5.90 -38.88 12.95
N GLY A 142 -4.87 -38.39 13.64
CA GLY A 142 -4.13 -39.12 14.65
C GLY A 142 -5.02 -39.51 15.83
N SER A 143 -5.84 -38.61 16.36
CA SER A 143 -6.80 -38.90 17.43
C SER A 143 -7.85 -39.95 17.02
N LEU A 144 -8.29 -39.88 15.75
CA LEU A 144 -9.20 -40.88 15.18
C LEU A 144 -8.51 -42.26 15.10
N ILE A 145 -7.30 -42.35 14.57
CA ILE A 145 -6.52 -43.58 14.47
C ILE A 145 -6.28 -44.17 15.88
N MET A 146 -5.83 -43.35 16.84
CA MET A 146 -5.60 -43.79 18.21
C MET A 146 -6.88 -44.30 18.86
N SER A 147 -8.03 -43.71 18.60
CA SER A 147 -9.33 -44.19 19.07
C SER A 147 -9.67 -45.59 18.50
N PHE A 148 -9.36 -45.84 17.22
CA PHE A 148 -9.54 -47.16 16.61
C PHE A 148 -8.56 -48.21 17.18
N VAL A 149 -7.34 -47.84 17.49
CA VAL A 149 -6.32 -48.70 18.13
C VAL A 149 -6.79 -49.13 19.53
N ILE A 150 -7.39 -48.24 20.31
CA ILE A 150 -7.91 -48.54 21.66
C ILE A 150 -9.13 -49.46 21.53
N ASN A 151 -10.16 -49.03 20.84
CA ASN A 151 -11.36 -49.86 20.66
C ASN A 151 -12.18 -49.44 19.43
N TRP A 152 -12.20 -50.28 18.40
CA TRP A 152 -12.84 -49.97 17.12
C TRP A 152 -14.35 -49.66 17.23
N GLN A 153 -15.07 -50.30 18.16
CA GLN A 153 -16.52 -50.14 18.35
C GLN A 153 -16.82 -48.75 18.98
N VAL A 154 -16.01 -48.31 19.93
CA VAL A 154 -16.17 -47.00 20.55
C VAL A 154 -15.66 -45.91 19.59
N ALA A 155 -14.67 -46.21 18.76
CA ALA A 155 -14.17 -45.29 17.73
C ALA A 155 -15.20 -44.91 16.69
N LEU A 156 -16.24 -45.72 16.43
CA LEU A 156 -17.36 -45.36 15.54
C LEU A 156 -18.10 -44.10 16.00
N ILE A 157 -18.10 -43.80 17.31
CA ILE A 157 -18.66 -42.55 17.84
C ILE A 157 -17.94 -41.34 17.24
N PHE A 158 -16.62 -41.41 17.13
CA PHE A 158 -15.80 -40.34 16.56
C PHE A 158 -16.09 -40.11 15.10
N VAL A 159 -16.38 -41.18 14.34
CA VAL A 159 -16.74 -41.09 12.91
C VAL A 159 -18.07 -40.35 12.72
N ILE A 160 -18.96 -40.36 13.73
CA ILE A 160 -20.22 -39.60 13.68
C ILE A 160 -20.01 -38.18 14.25
N VAL A 161 -19.34 -38.06 15.40
CA VAL A 161 -19.21 -36.77 16.11
C VAL A 161 -18.32 -35.79 15.35
N ALA A 162 -17.19 -36.24 14.79
CA ALA A 162 -16.27 -35.34 14.09
C ALA A 162 -16.91 -34.66 12.86
N PRO A 163 -17.63 -35.33 11.96
CA PRO A 163 -18.37 -34.66 10.89
C PRO A 163 -19.47 -33.72 11.39
N LEU A 164 -20.15 -34.05 12.50
CA LEU A 164 -21.18 -33.16 13.08
C LEU A 164 -20.55 -31.85 13.59
N ILE A 165 -19.40 -31.93 14.24
CA ILE A 165 -18.64 -30.76 14.67
C ILE A 165 -18.20 -29.94 13.43
N ALA A 166 -17.62 -30.59 12.42
CA ALA A 166 -17.19 -29.94 11.19
C ALA A 166 -18.36 -29.24 10.49
N PHE A 167 -19.52 -29.89 10.40
CA PHE A 167 -20.73 -29.31 9.83
C PHE A 167 -21.21 -28.09 10.63
N SER A 168 -21.23 -28.16 11.95
CA SER A 168 -21.62 -27.04 12.82
C SER A 168 -20.71 -25.83 12.64
N ILE A 169 -19.38 -26.06 12.59
CA ILE A 169 -18.40 -25.01 12.33
C ILE A 169 -18.63 -24.41 10.94
N TYR A 170 -18.74 -25.25 9.92
CA TYR A 170 -18.96 -24.80 8.54
C TYR A 170 -20.26 -24.00 8.40
N PHE A 171 -21.37 -24.49 8.98
CA PHE A 171 -22.68 -23.84 8.93
C PHE A 171 -22.64 -22.45 9.56
N VAL A 172 -22.12 -22.31 10.77
CA VAL A 172 -22.03 -21.00 11.43
C VAL A 172 -21.07 -20.07 10.69
N MET A 173 -19.89 -20.55 10.31
CA MET A 173 -18.89 -19.70 9.62
C MET A 173 -19.36 -19.24 8.24
N SER A 174 -20.04 -20.08 7.48
CA SER A 174 -20.56 -19.73 6.15
C SER A 174 -21.63 -18.63 6.20
N HIS A 175 -22.41 -18.57 7.29
CA HIS A 175 -23.42 -17.53 7.48
C HIS A 175 -22.86 -16.26 8.14
N THR A 176 -21.93 -16.40 9.07
CA THR A 176 -21.35 -15.25 9.78
C THR A 176 -20.31 -14.50 8.96
N ALA A 177 -19.56 -15.18 8.08
CA ALA A 177 -18.51 -14.53 7.27
C ALA A 177 -19.03 -13.38 6.38
N PRO A 178 -20.16 -13.53 5.62
CA PRO A 178 -20.71 -12.40 4.86
C PRO A 178 -21.25 -11.28 5.75
N MET A 179 -21.80 -11.62 6.95
CA MET A 179 -22.26 -10.61 7.91
C MET A 179 -21.10 -9.76 8.43
N TYR A 180 -19.97 -10.36 8.81
CA TYR A 180 -18.77 -9.61 9.21
C TYR A 180 -18.19 -8.78 8.08
N SER A 181 -18.28 -9.24 6.83
CA SER A 181 -17.91 -8.42 5.67
C SER A 181 -18.82 -7.20 5.52
N HIS A 182 -20.13 -7.35 5.71
CA HIS A 182 -21.07 -6.22 5.69
C HIS A 182 -20.82 -5.23 6.83
N ILE A 183 -20.57 -5.72 8.04
CA ILE A 183 -20.19 -4.89 9.21
C ILE A 183 -18.93 -4.10 8.92
N GLN A 184 -17.94 -4.70 8.23
CA GLN A 184 -16.72 -4.00 7.84
C GLN A 184 -17.01 -2.82 6.90
N HIS A 185 -17.90 -2.97 5.92
CA HIS A 185 -18.33 -1.87 5.05
C HIS A 185 -19.02 -0.74 5.83
N ILE A 186 -19.83 -1.07 6.86
CA ILE A 186 -20.42 -0.05 7.71
C ILE A 186 -19.34 0.68 8.53
N LEU A 187 -18.35 -0.04 9.03
CA LEU A 187 -17.19 0.54 9.75
C LEU A 187 -16.36 1.46 8.86
N ASP A 188 -16.19 1.10 7.58
CA ASP A 188 -15.52 1.96 6.60
C ASP A 188 -16.31 3.28 6.40
N ASN A 189 -17.64 3.23 6.39
CA ASN A 189 -18.49 4.42 6.35
C ASN A 189 -18.39 5.27 7.64
N VAL A 190 -18.32 4.65 8.83
CA VAL A 190 -18.06 5.37 10.08
C VAL A 190 -16.71 6.09 10.01
N SER A 191 -15.69 5.42 9.49
CA SER A 191 -14.36 5.99 9.30
C SER A 191 -14.37 7.16 8.31
N LEU A 192 -15.15 7.05 7.21
CA LEU A 192 -15.32 8.10 6.22
C LEU A 192 -15.99 9.34 6.86
N ILE A 193 -17.12 9.18 7.54
CA ILE A 193 -17.83 10.25 8.25
C ILE A 193 -16.89 10.94 9.25
N THR A 194 -16.12 10.18 10.02
CA THR A 194 -15.16 10.72 10.97
C THR A 194 -14.07 11.55 10.28
N ARG A 195 -13.54 11.06 9.16
CA ARG A 195 -12.52 11.78 8.36
C ARG A 195 -13.10 13.08 7.78
N GLU A 196 -14.30 13.03 7.21
CA GLU A 196 -15.00 14.21 6.68
C GLU A 196 -15.23 15.24 7.78
N ASN A 197 -15.70 14.82 8.95
CA ASN A 197 -15.91 15.70 10.10
C ASN A 197 -14.62 16.36 10.60
N LEU A 198 -13.53 15.60 10.75
CA LEU A 198 -12.25 16.14 11.22
C LEU A 198 -11.62 17.10 10.19
N SER A 199 -11.68 16.77 8.92
CA SER A 199 -11.14 17.64 7.86
C SER A 199 -12.00 18.85 7.59
N GLY A 200 -13.34 18.71 7.67
CA GLY A 200 -14.33 19.75 7.43
C GLY A 200 -14.81 20.51 8.67
N VAL A 201 -14.18 20.34 9.83
CA VAL A 201 -14.67 20.89 11.12
C VAL A 201 -14.95 22.39 11.08
N ARG A 202 -14.16 23.17 10.36
CA ARG A 202 -14.37 24.62 10.20
C ARG A 202 -15.64 24.93 9.42
N VAL A 203 -15.91 24.16 8.36
CA VAL A 203 -17.13 24.31 7.54
C VAL A 203 -18.35 23.91 8.35
N ILE A 204 -18.31 22.75 9.03
CA ILE A 204 -19.40 22.25 9.87
C ILE A 204 -19.80 23.31 10.93
N ARG A 205 -18.80 23.94 11.58
CA ARG A 205 -19.01 24.97 12.57
C ARG A 205 -19.53 26.28 11.96
N ALA A 206 -18.98 26.69 10.81
CA ALA A 206 -19.42 27.92 10.13
C ALA A 206 -20.89 27.86 9.68
N PHE A 207 -21.36 26.65 9.32
CA PHE A 207 -22.74 26.44 8.87
C PHE A 207 -23.66 25.86 9.95
N ASN A 208 -23.20 25.74 11.21
CA ASN A 208 -23.97 25.19 12.36
C ASN A 208 -24.57 23.80 12.08
N GLN A 209 -23.79 22.92 11.39
CA GLN A 209 -24.25 21.59 11.02
C GLN A 209 -23.81 20.47 12.00
N GLN A 210 -23.34 20.83 13.21
CA GLN A 210 -22.83 19.87 14.20
C GLN A 210 -23.89 18.82 14.57
N ASP A 211 -25.13 19.22 14.81
CA ASP A 211 -26.22 18.33 15.21
C ASP A 211 -26.59 17.34 14.07
N ASN A 212 -26.53 17.80 12.82
CA ASN A 212 -26.83 16.95 11.67
C ASN A 212 -25.73 15.90 11.47
N GLU A 213 -24.47 16.31 11.59
CA GLU A 213 -23.34 15.38 11.47
C GLU A 213 -23.29 14.40 12.66
N GLN A 214 -23.65 14.84 13.86
CA GLN A 214 -23.80 13.95 15.02
C GLN A 214 -24.89 12.91 14.77
N LYS A 215 -26.06 13.29 14.29
CA LYS A 215 -27.16 12.37 13.96
C LYS A 215 -26.76 11.37 12.86
N ARG A 216 -26.03 11.84 11.82
CA ARG A 216 -25.49 10.99 10.75
C ARG A 216 -24.52 9.94 11.31
N PHE A 217 -23.62 10.35 12.20
CA PHE A 217 -22.69 9.44 12.87
C PHE A 217 -23.42 8.45 13.77
N GLU A 218 -24.35 8.91 14.62
CA GLU A 218 -25.13 8.08 15.53
C GLU A 218 -25.99 7.05 14.79
N SER A 219 -26.63 7.43 13.68
CA SER A 219 -27.43 6.51 12.85
C SER A 219 -26.56 5.40 12.26
N THR A 220 -25.36 5.73 11.76
CA THR A 220 -24.43 4.76 11.16
C THR A 220 -23.84 3.83 12.22
N THR A 221 -23.46 4.36 13.39
CA THR A 221 -22.92 3.54 14.49
C THR A 221 -24.02 2.67 15.15
N THR A 222 -25.26 3.15 15.19
CA THR A 222 -26.39 2.35 15.66
C THR A 222 -26.63 1.17 14.72
N LYS A 223 -26.64 1.40 13.41
CA LYS A 223 -26.76 0.33 12.41
C LYS A 223 -25.61 -0.68 12.54
N GLN A 224 -24.35 -0.20 12.73
CA GLN A 224 -23.19 -1.08 12.97
C GLN A 224 -23.41 -1.95 14.20
N LYS A 225 -23.87 -1.36 15.31
CA LYS A 225 -24.15 -2.08 16.56
C LYS A 225 -25.20 -3.19 16.35
N GLU A 226 -26.30 -2.89 15.68
CA GLU A 226 -27.40 -3.84 15.43
C GLU A 226 -26.90 -5.03 14.60
N GLU A 227 -26.25 -4.78 13.47
CA GLU A 227 -25.66 -5.82 12.62
C GLU A 227 -24.61 -6.66 13.38
N GLN A 228 -23.78 -6.01 14.22
CA GLN A 228 -22.77 -6.69 15.01
C GLN A 228 -23.40 -7.58 16.10
N ILE A 229 -24.50 -7.18 16.70
CA ILE A 229 -25.24 -8.01 17.68
C ILE A 229 -25.82 -9.24 16.97
N ILE A 230 -26.43 -9.09 15.78
CA ILE A 230 -27.00 -10.22 15.02
C ILE A 230 -25.89 -11.22 14.65
N ALA A 231 -24.78 -10.75 14.09
CA ALA A 231 -23.65 -11.60 13.73
C ALA A 231 -23.01 -12.24 14.99
N GLY A 232 -22.92 -11.49 16.08
CA GLY A 232 -22.41 -11.97 17.37
C GLY A 232 -23.28 -13.06 17.97
N ASN A 233 -24.60 -12.90 17.97
CA ASN A 233 -25.55 -13.91 18.46
C ASN A 233 -25.45 -15.20 17.66
N LEU A 234 -25.36 -15.13 16.33
CA LEU A 234 -25.17 -16.32 15.50
C LEU A 234 -23.81 -16.99 15.76
N SER A 235 -22.74 -16.20 15.90
CA SER A 235 -21.42 -16.72 16.24
C SER A 235 -21.40 -17.36 17.63
N ALA A 236 -22.13 -16.80 18.58
CA ALA A 236 -22.19 -17.30 19.97
C ALA A 236 -22.82 -18.70 20.07
N VAL A 237 -23.67 -19.08 19.11
CA VAL A 237 -24.28 -20.42 19.06
C VAL A 237 -23.25 -21.51 18.83
N LEU A 238 -22.11 -21.20 18.20
CA LEU A 238 -21.12 -22.20 17.81
C LEU A 238 -20.55 -22.97 19.02
N ASN A 239 -20.14 -22.28 20.09
CA ASN A 239 -19.59 -22.93 21.28
C ASN A 239 -20.59 -23.86 21.99
N PRO A 240 -21.82 -23.44 22.33
CA PRO A 240 -22.80 -24.33 22.92
C PRO A 240 -23.15 -25.52 22.02
N ALA A 241 -23.35 -25.30 20.72
CA ALA A 241 -23.71 -26.36 19.79
C ALA A 241 -22.61 -27.44 19.71
N THR A 242 -21.36 -27.05 19.53
CA THR A 242 -20.24 -28.01 19.48
C THR A 242 -19.99 -28.67 20.81
N THR A 243 -20.14 -27.96 21.94
CA THR A 243 -20.02 -28.55 23.29
C THR A 243 -21.10 -29.58 23.54
N ILE A 244 -22.34 -29.33 23.12
CA ILE A 244 -23.45 -30.32 23.23
C ILE A 244 -23.11 -31.57 22.41
N ILE A 245 -22.66 -31.43 21.19
CA ILE A 245 -22.30 -32.58 20.32
C ILE A 245 -21.18 -33.40 20.97
N VAL A 246 -20.13 -32.77 21.49
CA VAL A 246 -19.02 -33.46 22.17
C VAL A 246 -19.49 -34.14 23.43
N ASN A 247 -20.31 -33.49 24.25
CA ASN A 247 -20.80 -34.08 25.50
C ASN A 247 -21.70 -35.28 25.22
N PHE A 248 -22.55 -35.25 24.21
CA PHE A 248 -23.28 -36.44 23.77
C PHE A 248 -22.35 -37.55 23.29
N GLY A 249 -21.27 -37.21 22.57
CA GLY A 249 -20.22 -38.17 22.24
C GLY A 249 -19.56 -38.77 23.46
N ILE A 250 -19.20 -37.96 24.48
CA ILE A 250 -18.62 -38.41 25.74
C ILE A 250 -19.59 -39.32 26.52
N ILE A 251 -20.87 -38.94 26.59
CA ILE A 251 -21.90 -39.80 27.23
C ILE A 251 -21.98 -41.15 26.53
N ALA A 252 -22.00 -41.15 25.19
CA ALA A 252 -22.03 -42.39 24.41
C ALA A 252 -20.76 -43.24 24.63
N ILE A 253 -19.58 -42.62 24.68
CA ILE A 253 -18.31 -43.31 25.05
C ILE A 253 -18.43 -43.92 26.42
N LEU A 254 -18.85 -43.18 27.44
CA LEU A 254 -18.98 -43.66 28.81
C LEU A 254 -19.98 -44.82 28.92
N TYR A 255 -21.11 -44.69 28.25
CA TYR A 255 -22.17 -45.73 28.27
C TYR A 255 -21.69 -47.02 27.64
N ILE A 256 -21.16 -47.00 26.42
CA ILE A 256 -20.68 -48.20 25.73
C ILE A 256 -19.44 -48.77 26.41
N SER A 257 -18.53 -47.94 26.87
CA SER A 257 -17.32 -48.35 27.57
C SER A 257 -17.63 -48.97 28.93
N GLY A 258 -18.69 -48.52 29.63
CA GLY A 258 -19.13 -49.11 30.89
C GLY A 258 -19.48 -50.58 30.76
N PHE A 259 -20.21 -50.98 29.71
CA PHE A 259 -20.48 -52.38 29.43
C PHE A 259 -19.22 -53.19 29.10
N LYS A 260 -18.28 -52.59 28.39
CA LYS A 260 -17.01 -53.23 27.99
C LYS A 260 -16.07 -53.40 29.16
N ILE A 261 -16.02 -52.47 30.09
CA ILE A 261 -15.23 -52.59 31.34
C ILE A 261 -15.78 -53.72 32.17
N ASN A 262 -17.11 -53.82 32.36
CA ASN A 262 -17.75 -54.91 33.09
C ASN A 262 -17.52 -56.28 32.43
N ALA A 263 -17.36 -56.32 31.10
CA ALA A 263 -17.02 -57.53 30.36
C ALA A 263 -15.50 -57.81 30.32
N GLY A 264 -14.67 -57.01 30.94
CA GLY A 264 -13.21 -57.15 30.93
C GLY A 264 -12.50 -56.83 29.61
N ASN A 265 -13.20 -56.21 28.65
CA ASN A 265 -12.70 -55.93 27.29
C ASN A 265 -12.17 -54.51 27.13
N MET A 266 -12.12 -53.70 28.19
CA MET A 266 -11.65 -52.31 28.18
C MET A 266 -11.24 -51.89 29.60
N THR A 267 -10.27 -50.96 29.71
CA THR A 267 -9.79 -50.42 30.98
C THR A 267 -10.34 -49.02 31.25
N GLN A 268 -10.27 -48.53 32.50
CA GLN A 268 -10.71 -47.21 32.88
C GLN A 268 -9.82 -46.13 32.24
N GLY A 269 -8.51 -46.38 32.15
CA GLY A 269 -7.54 -45.48 31.52
C GLY A 269 -7.80 -45.29 30.02
N GLU A 270 -8.18 -46.35 29.33
CA GLU A 270 -8.56 -46.29 27.91
C GLU A 270 -9.75 -45.35 27.67
N VAL A 271 -10.76 -45.38 28.55
CA VAL A 271 -11.93 -44.48 28.45
C VAL A 271 -11.52 -43.01 28.59
N ILE A 272 -10.67 -42.71 29.57
CA ILE A 272 -10.16 -41.37 29.81
C ILE A 272 -9.36 -40.88 28.60
N SER A 273 -8.56 -41.74 27.98
CA SER A 273 -7.84 -41.43 26.76
C SER A 273 -8.76 -41.09 25.60
N LEU A 274 -9.84 -41.85 25.42
CA LEU A 274 -10.84 -41.58 24.39
C LEU A 274 -11.53 -40.20 24.59
N ILE A 275 -11.87 -39.86 25.85
CA ILE A 275 -12.44 -38.55 26.18
C ILE A 275 -11.43 -37.43 25.82
N ASN A 276 -10.14 -37.60 26.13
CA ASN A 276 -9.10 -36.63 25.76
C ASN A 276 -8.95 -36.50 24.25
N TYR A 277 -8.95 -37.61 23.49
CA TYR A 277 -8.92 -37.54 22.02
C TYR A 277 -10.15 -36.84 21.42
N MET A 278 -11.35 -37.02 22.00
CA MET A 278 -12.55 -36.33 21.60
C MET A 278 -12.40 -34.79 21.73
N ASN A 279 -11.92 -34.33 22.88
CA ASN A 279 -11.66 -32.92 23.13
C ASN A 279 -10.54 -32.37 22.21
N GLN A 280 -9.52 -33.18 21.93
CA GLN A 280 -8.42 -32.79 21.04
C GLN A 280 -8.90 -32.60 19.59
N ILE A 281 -9.83 -33.43 19.09
CA ILE A 281 -10.48 -33.28 17.80
C ILE A 281 -11.23 -31.95 17.75
N LEU A 282 -12.05 -31.64 18.75
CA LEU A 282 -12.80 -30.38 18.83
C LEU A 282 -11.89 -29.16 18.72
N LEU A 283 -10.85 -29.08 19.58
CA LEU A 283 -9.90 -27.98 19.59
C LEU A 283 -9.15 -27.85 18.25
N SER A 284 -8.73 -28.98 17.67
CA SER A 284 -8.03 -29.01 16.39
C SER A 284 -8.92 -28.53 15.23
N MET A 285 -10.20 -28.84 15.24
CA MET A 285 -11.16 -28.37 14.25
C MET A 285 -11.38 -26.86 14.34
N TYR A 286 -11.48 -26.29 15.55
CA TYR A 286 -11.57 -24.83 15.72
C TYR A 286 -10.32 -24.12 15.18
N VAL A 287 -9.15 -24.63 15.50
CA VAL A 287 -7.89 -24.05 15.02
C VAL A 287 -7.82 -24.13 13.49
N PHE A 288 -8.18 -25.28 12.92
CA PHE A 288 -8.17 -25.46 11.46
C PHE A 288 -9.14 -24.51 10.73
N ALA A 289 -10.35 -24.34 11.27
CA ALA A 289 -11.33 -23.41 10.72
C ALA A 289 -10.79 -21.95 10.70
N ASN A 290 -10.16 -21.51 11.77
CA ASN A 290 -9.52 -20.19 11.83
C ASN A 290 -8.37 -20.04 10.82
N VAL A 291 -7.58 -21.08 10.61
CA VAL A 291 -6.52 -21.08 9.58
C VAL A 291 -7.10 -20.89 8.18
N ILE A 292 -8.22 -21.53 7.86
CA ILE A 292 -8.90 -21.37 6.56
C ILE A 292 -9.29 -19.90 6.33
N VAL A 293 -9.82 -19.21 7.36
CA VAL A 293 -10.17 -17.78 7.26
C VAL A 293 -8.94 -16.92 6.95
N ILE A 294 -7.83 -17.17 7.65
CA ILE A 294 -6.56 -16.47 7.43
C ILE A 294 -6.04 -16.71 6.01
N LEU A 295 -6.09 -17.94 5.52
CA LEU A 295 -5.67 -18.30 4.17
C LEU A 295 -6.53 -17.61 3.09
N ASN A 296 -7.83 -17.52 3.28
CA ASN A 296 -8.73 -16.83 2.36
C ASN A 296 -8.42 -15.32 2.28
N LYS A 297 -8.20 -14.66 3.43
CA LYS A 297 -7.77 -13.25 3.47
C LYS A 297 -6.43 -13.05 2.77
N ALA A 298 -5.46 -13.91 3.06
CA ALA A 298 -4.15 -13.86 2.44
C ALA A 298 -4.19 -14.10 0.92
N ASN A 299 -5.08 -14.98 0.44
CA ASN A 299 -5.25 -15.22 -1.00
C ASN A 299 -5.79 -13.97 -1.72
N ALA A 300 -6.72 -13.23 -1.12
CA ALA A 300 -7.20 -11.96 -1.66
C ALA A 300 -6.08 -10.92 -1.71
N SER A 301 -5.30 -10.77 -0.62
CA SER A 301 -4.14 -9.89 -0.56
C SER A 301 -3.05 -10.30 -1.55
N TYR A 302 -2.81 -11.59 -1.70
CA TYR A 302 -1.86 -12.14 -2.67
C TYR A 302 -2.22 -11.76 -4.12
N LYS A 303 -3.49 -11.87 -4.51
CA LYS A 303 -3.94 -11.47 -5.86
C LYS A 303 -3.60 -9.99 -6.11
N ARG A 304 -3.97 -9.09 -5.18
CA ARG A 304 -3.66 -7.66 -5.31
C ARG A 304 -2.17 -7.35 -5.40
N CYS A 305 -1.33 -8.10 -4.67
CA CYS A 305 0.12 -7.96 -4.76
C CYS A 305 0.66 -8.48 -6.10
N VAL A 306 0.12 -9.59 -6.62
CA VAL A 306 0.51 -10.14 -7.93
C VAL A 306 0.13 -9.19 -9.05
N ASP A 307 -1.04 -8.54 -8.99
CA ASP A 307 -1.44 -7.55 -9.98
C ASP A 307 -0.37 -6.46 -10.12
N VAL A 308 0.16 -5.95 -8.99
CA VAL A 308 1.26 -4.97 -9.00
C VAL A 308 2.57 -5.57 -9.54
N LEU A 309 2.92 -6.80 -9.14
CA LEU A 309 4.19 -7.42 -9.55
C LEU A 309 4.19 -7.90 -11.01
N SER A 310 3.02 -8.08 -11.61
CA SER A 310 2.85 -8.57 -12.98
C SER A 310 2.59 -7.47 -14.01
N GLN A 311 2.38 -6.22 -13.57
CA GLN A 311 2.22 -5.08 -14.47
C GLN A 311 3.46 -4.94 -15.35
N LYS A 312 3.25 -4.80 -16.64
CA LYS A 312 4.31 -4.55 -17.61
C LYS A 312 4.57 -3.05 -17.68
N GLN A 313 5.81 -2.67 -17.90
CA GLN A 313 6.14 -1.31 -18.30
C GLN A 313 5.63 -1.08 -19.73
N ASP A 314 4.75 -0.09 -19.90
CA ASP A 314 4.26 0.28 -21.21
C ASP A 314 5.23 1.25 -21.90
N ILE A 315 5.91 2.12 -21.12
CA ILE A 315 6.88 3.08 -21.63
C ILE A 315 8.29 2.45 -21.63
N VAL A 316 8.77 2.11 -22.81
CA VAL A 316 10.12 1.55 -23.01
C VAL A 316 11.09 2.68 -23.33
N GLN A 317 12.22 2.76 -22.60
CA GLN A 317 13.25 3.75 -22.89
C GLN A 317 13.97 3.46 -24.20
N GLY A 318 14.40 4.54 -24.87
CA GLY A 318 15.28 4.47 -26.03
C GLY A 318 16.74 4.21 -25.65
N ILE A 319 17.61 4.29 -26.62
CA ILE A 319 19.05 4.00 -26.49
C ILE A 319 19.94 5.14 -27.01
N ASN A 320 19.36 6.23 -27.52
CA ASN A 320 20.10 7.31 -28.14
C ASN A 320 20.45 8.39 -27.12
N GLU A 321 21.63 8.97 -27.29
CA GLU A 321 22.08 10.17 -26.58
C GLU A 321 21.59 11.44 -27.30
N ALA A 322 21.62 12.57 -26.61
CA ALA A 322 21.20 13.86 -27.15
C ALA A 322 22.14 14.33 -28.30
N PRO A 323 21.60 14.74 -29.45
CA PRO A 323 22.40 15.33 -30.54
C PRO A 323 23.08 16.64 -30.07
N SER A 324 24.24 16.91 -30.65
CA SER A 324 24.98 18.16 -30.41
C SER A 324 24.62 19.28 -31.37
N ASP A 325 24.06 18.95 -32.55
CA ASP A 325 23.64 19.89 -33.57
C ASP A 325 22.14 19.76 -33.81
N TYR A 326 21.38 20.84 -33.63
CA TYR A 326 19.92 20.89 -33.76
C TYR A 326 19.43 22.29 -34.04
N GLN A 327 18.27 22.42 -34.69
CA GLN A 327 17.63 23.71 -34.99
C GLN A 327 16.61 24.09 -33.92
N ASN A 328 15.76 23.13 -33.52
CA ASN A 328 14.74 23.34 -32.51
C ASN A 328 15.12 22.59 -31.22
N LEU A 329 14.92 23.26 -30.10
CA LEU A 329 15.14 22.57 -28.81
C LEU A 329 13.97 21.63 -28.47
N ILE A 330 12.73 22.11 -28.65
CA ILE A 330 11.52 21.30 -28.48
C ILE A 330 10.61 21.51 -29.68
N THR A 331 10.08 20.42 -30.23
CA THR A 331 9.08 20.42 -31.29
C THR A 331 7.91 19.55 -30.88
N TYR A 332 6.71 20.11 -30.91
CA TYR A 332 5.45 19.37 -30.89
C TYR A 332 4.97 19.24 -32.33
N ASP A 333 4.74 18.03 -32.80
CA ASP A 333 4.37 17.70 -34.15
C ASP A 333 3.06 16.90 -34.16
N HIS A 334 1.92 17.57 -34.40
CA HIS A 334 0.58 17.00 -34.37
C HIS A 334 0.24 16.16 -33.15
N VAL A 335 0.60 16.66 -31.95
CA VAL A 335 0.52 15.91 -30.69
C VAL A 335 -0.91 15.89 -30.19
N SER A 336 -1.45 14.65 -30.02
CA SER A 336 -2.69 14.39 -29.28
C SER A 336 -2.42 13.48 -28.09
N PHE A 337 -3.13 13.74 -27.00
CA PHE A 337 -3.01 12.92 -25.77
C PHE A 337 -4.34 12.79 -25.05
N SER A 338 -4.66 11.56 -24.64
CA SER A 338 -5.86 11.23 -23.88
C SER A 338 -5.51 10.51 -22.58
N TYR A 339 -6.08 10.97 -21.48
CA TYR A 339 -6.21 10.16 -20.26
C TYR A 339 -7.36 9.16 -20.42
N TYR A 340 -7.48 8.20 -19.52
CA TYR A 340 -8.64 7.28 -19.50
C TYR A 340 -10.00 7.99 -19.50
N SER A 341 -10.05 9.21 -18.97
CA SER A 341 -11.29 10.00 -18.80
C SER A 341 -11.63 10.91 -19.98
N GLY A 342 -10.79 10.99 -21.02
CA GLY A 342 -11.02 11.83 -22.19
C GLY A 342 -9.78 12.52 -22.74
N ASN A 343 -9.96 13.19 -23.90
CA ASN A 343 -8.91 13.94 -24.56
C ASN A 343 -8.47 15.13 -23.72
N ALA A 344 -7.17 15.26 -23.57
CA ALA A 344 -6.55 16.38 -22.86
C ALA A 344 -5.80 17.35 -23.79
N LEU A 345 -5.26 16.84 -24.91
CA LEU A 345 -4.65 17.60 -25.98
C LEU A 345 -5.09 17.03 -27.33
N THR A 346 -5.30 17.92 -28.32
CA THR A 346 -5.73 17.57 -29.67
C THR A 346 -4.92 18.39 -30.67
N ASP A 347 -4.20 17.71 -31.53
CA ASP A 347 -3.46 18.28 -32.70
C ASP A 347 -2.57 19.48 -32.37
N VAL A 348 -1.81 19.40 -31.29
CA VAL A 348 -0.91 20.45 -30.80
C VAL A 348 0.37 20.48 -31.63
N SER A 349 0.68 21.61 -32.26
CA SER A 349 1.89 21.81 -33.08
C SER A 349 2.52 23.16 -32.81
N PHE A 350 3.77 23.18 -32.34
CA PHE A 350 4.61 24.38 -32.17
C PHE A 350 6.07 24.02 -31.91
N ASN A 351 6.97 25.02 -32.05
CA ASN A 351 8.40 24.87 -31.83
C ASN A 351 8.91 25.83 -30.76
N ILE A 352 9.95 25.41 -30.03
CA ILE A 352 10.68 26.22 -29.05
C ILE A 352 12.15 26.23 -29.46
N LEU A 353 12.73 27.41 -29.61
CA LEU A 353 14.15 27.60 -29.93
C LEU A 353 15.00 27.59 -28.64
N PRO A 354 16.31 27.26 -28.72
CA PRO A 354 17.20 27.33 -27.59
C PRO A 354 17.27 28.75 -27.00
N GLY A 355 17.27 28.83 -25.66
CA GLY A 355 17.40 30.09 -24.92
C GLY A 355 16.12 30.94 -24.85
N GLN A 356 15.00 30.51 -25.46
CA GLN A 356 13.73 31.21 -25.39
C GLN A 356 13.01 31.03 -24.06
N THR A 357 12.31 32.10 -23.66
CA THR A 357 11.28 32.02 -22.60
C THR A 357 9.90 31.88 -23.24
N ILE A 358 9.24 30.74 -22.97
CA ILE A 358 7.91 30.44 -23.51
C ILE A 358 6.87 30.52 -22.39
N GLY A 359 5.84 31.35 -22.64
CA GLY A 359 4.64 31.37 -21.80
C GLY A 359 3.61 30.34 -22.28
N VAL A 360 2.95 29.64 -21.33
CA VAL A 360 1.79 28.78 -21.64
C VAL A 360 0.61 29.29 -20.83
N ILE A 361 -0.45 29.74 -21.48
CA ILE A 361 -1.65 30.31 -20.87
C ILE A 361 -2.93 29.63 -21.37
N GLY A 362 -3.99 29.71 -20.60
CA GLY A 362 -5.31 29.16 -20.93
C GLY A 362 -6.16 28.96 -19.67
N GLY A 363 -7.43 28.71 -19.85
CA GLY A 363 -8.37 28.45 -18.76
C GLY A 363 -8.02 27.19 -17.92
N THR A 364 -8.71 27.02 -16.81
CA THR A 364 -8.60 25.77 -16.02
C THR A 364 -9.08 24.58 -16.87
N GLY A 365 -8.31 23.49 -16.88
CA GLY A 365 -8.65 22.31 -17.70
C GLY A 365 -8.29 22.42 -19.19
N SER A 366 -7.60 23.49 -19.64
CA SER A 366 -7.20 23.63 -21.06
C SER A 366 -6.04 22.72 -21.50
N GLY A 367 -5.45 21.91 -20.63
CA GLY A 367 -4.39 20.97 -20.99
C GLY A 367 -2.95 21.44 -20.68
N LYS A 368 -2.75 22.60 -20.01
CA LYS A 368 -1.41 23.17 -19.73
C LYS A 368 -0.47 22.22 -19.00
N THR A 369 -0.89 21.68 -17.87
CA THR A 369 -0.09 20.72 -17.08
C THR A 369 0.16 19.42 -17.86
N THR A 370 -0.80 18.99 -18.67
CA THR A 370 -0.63 17.84 -19.56
C THR A 370 0.47 18.12 -20.59
N LEU A 371 0.42 19.28 -21.24
CA LEU A 371 1.43 19.69 -22.22
C LEU A 371 2.85 19.55 -21.66
N ILE A 372 3.11 20.17 -20.53
CA ILE A 372 4.46 20.17 -19.93
C ILE A 372 4.88 18.81 -19.36
N ASN A 373 3.95 17.95 -18.93
CA ASN A 373 4.24 16.62 -18.42
C ASN A 373 4.65 15.63 -19.53
N LEU A 374 4.32 15.91 -20.77
CA LEU A 374 4.77 15.13 -21.93
C LEU A 374 6.25 15.38 -22.26
N ILE A 375 6.82 16.54 -21.95
CA ILE A 375 8.23 16.89 -22.24
C ILE A 375 9.21 15.93 -21.53
N PRO A 376 9.12 15.68 -20.18
CA PRO A 376 9.97 14.72 -19.49
C PRO A 376 9.54 13.26 -19.71
N ARG A 377 8.60 13.04 -20.64
CA ARG A 377 8.03 11.75 -20.98
C ARG A 377 7.49 11.02 -19.75
N PHE A 378 6.65 11.72 -18.97
CA PHE A 378 5.88 11.09 -17.89
C PHE A 378 4.75 10.24 -18.45
N TYR A 379 4.26 10.62 -19.64
CA TYR A 379 3.29 9.90 -20.45
C TYR A 379 3.78 9.86 -21.90
N ASP A 380 3.41 8.85 -22.65
CA ASP A 380 3.60 8.81 -24.11
C ASP A 380 2.39 9.44 -24.82
N VAL A 381 2.67 10.17 -25.90
CA VAL A 381 1.61 10.75 -26.73
C VAL A 381 0.77 9.67 -27.41
N THR A 382 -0.53 9.94 -27.59
CA THR A 382 -1.46 9.04 -28.27
C THR A 382 -1.27 9.10 -29.78
N GLU A 383 -1.11 10.31 -30.33
CA GLU A 383 -0.85 10.57 -31.75
C GLU A 383 0.21 11.67 -31.87
N GLY A 384 0.89 11.74 -33.03
CA GLY A 384 1.99 12.67 -33.28
C GLY A 384 3.27 12.30 -32.52
N GLU A 385 4.19 13.25 -32.45
CA GLU A 385 5.44 13.07 -31.69
C GLU A 385 5.97 14.37 -31.08
N ILE A 386 6.73 14.21 -29.99
CA ILE A 386 7.51 15.29 -29.38
C ILE A 386 8.97 15.00 -29.63
N ARG A 387 9.70 16.01 -30.09
CA ARG A 387 11.15 15.94 -30.30
C ARG A 387 11.85 16.92 -29.38
N ILE A 388 13.00 16.51 -28.86
CA ILE A 388 13.95 17.37 -28.16
C ILE A 388 15.27 17.30 -28.91
N LYS A 389 15.85 18.47 -29.25
CA LYS A 389 17.03 18.58 -30.12
C LYS A 389 16.84 17.80 -31.44
N ASP A 390 15.68 17.98 -32.06
CA ASP A 390 15.25 17.32 -33.30
C ASP A 390 15.17 15.78 -33.25
N LEU A 391 15.39 15.17 -32.08
CA LEU A 391 15.28 13.73 -31.85
C LEU A 391 13.99 13.37 -31.08
N PRO A 392 13.19 12.39 -31.53
CA PRO A 392 11.99 11.95 -30.81
C PRO A 392 12.28 11.57 -29.35
N ILE A 393 11.46 12.04 -28.40
CA ILE A 393 11.65 11.76 -26.96
C ILE A 393 11.59 10.26 -26.65
N LYS A 394 10.91 9.47 -27.48
CA LYS A 394 10.84 8.00 -27.35
C LYS A 394 12.20 7.32 -27.59
N SER A 395 13.10 7.99 -28.31
CA SER A 395 14.42 7.47 -28.65
C SER A 395 15.49 7.68 -27.59
N TYR A 396 15.23 8.55 -26.59
CA TYR A 396 16.18 8.85 -25.52
C TYR A 396 16.20 7.80 -24.42
N MET A 397 17.36 7.64 -23.78
CA MET A 397 17.42 7.09 -22.42
C MET A 397 16.72 8.06 -21.46
N PHE A 398 15.99 7.53 -20.47
CA PHE A 398 15.26 8.38 -19.49
C PHE A 398 16.20 9.29 -18.70
N GLU A 399 17.38 8.81 -18.38
CA GLU A 399 18.37 9.55 -17.61
C GLU A 399 18.84 10.78 -18.39
N ASP A 400 19.20 10.61 -19.67
CA ASP A 400 19.66 11.70 -20.52
C ASP A 400 18.56 12.74 -20.78
N LEU A 401 17.36 12.26 -21.14
CA LEU A 401 16.20 13.13 -21.35
C LEU A 401 15.91 13.98 -20.09
N ARG A 402 15.78 13.32 -18.96
CA ARG A 402 15.40 14.01 -17.72
C ARG A 402 16.54 14.84 -17.14
N ASN A 403 17.80 14.53 -17.42
CA ASN A 403 18.93 15.35 -17.00
C ASN A 403 18.94 16.73 -17.66
N MET A 404 18.46 16.85 -18.89
CA MET A 404 18.31 18.15 -19.57
C MET A 404 17.17 19.00 -19.00
N ILE A 405 16.23 18.42 -18.25
CA ILE A 405 15.00 19.08 -17.82
C ILE A 405 14.99 19.30 -16.31
N GLY A 406 14.79 20.54 -15.88
CA GLY A 406 14.41 20.90 -14.52
C GLY A 406 12.89 21.19 -14.49
N ILE A 407 12.16 20.54 -13.58
CA ILE A 407 10.72 20.78 -13.44
C ILE A 407 10.37 21.24 -12.03
N VAL A 408 9.57 22.30 -11.96
CA VAL A 408 8.98 22.82 -10.72
C VAL A 408 7.48 22.62 -10.82
N PRO A 409 6.91 21.66 -10.11
CA PRO A 409 5.48 21.36 -10.18
C PRO A 409 4.64 22.45 -9.50
N GLN A 410 3.38 22.55 -9.87
CA GLN A 410 2.41 23.49 -9.29
C GLN A 410 2.34 23.35 -7.77
N GLN A 411 2.33 22.13 -7.26
CA GLN A 411 2.35 21.86 -5.82
C GLN A 411 3.79 21.61 -5.36
N ALA A 412 4.37 22.60 -4.68
CA ALA A 412 5.70 22.49 -4.12
C ALA A 412 5.78 21.36 -3.09
N THR A 413 6.65 20.39 -3.34
CA THR A 413 6.88 19.25 -2.44
C THR A 413 8.34 19.19 -2.01
N LEU A 414 8.57 19.24 -0.68
CA LEU A 414 9.88 19.01 -0.08
C LEU A 414 9.86 17.69 0.69
N PHE A 415 10.99 17.01 0.71
CA PHE A 415 11.17 15.77 1.46
C PHE A 415 11.64 16.07 2.88
N GLY A 416 11.28 15.20 3.82
CA GLY A 416 11.83 15.23 5.17
C GLY A 416 13.34 15.01 5.14
N GLY A 417 14.09 15.96 5.71
CA GLY A 417 15.55 16.00 5.68
C GLY A 417 16.06 17.42 5.71
N THR A 418 17.36 17.64 5.54
CA THR A 418 17.96 18.98 5.53
C THR A 418 17.66 19.73 4.23
N ILE A 419 17.86 21.06 4.21
CA ILE A 419 17.81 21.85 2.98
C ILE A 419 18.85 21.32 1.98
N ARG A 420 20.06 21.03 2.44
CA ARG A 420 21.13 20.42 1.64
C ARG A 420 20.67 19.14 0.95
N GLU A 421 20.11 18.19 1.70
CA GLU A 421 19.58 16.95 1.16
C GLU A 421 18.47 17.18 0.13
N ASN A 422 17.60 18.15 0.36
CA ASN A 422 16.59 18.55 -0.62
C ASN A 422 17.18 19.13 -1.91
N MET A 423 18.25 19.91 -1.83
CA MET A 423 18.96 20.44 -3.01
C MET A 423 19.69 19.34 -3.78
N GLN A 424 20.30 18.39 -3.08
CA GLN A 424 21.00 17.24 -3.66
C GLN A 424 20.08 16.28 -4.45
N TRP A 425 18.76 16.39 -4.34
CA TRP A 425 17.86 15.73 -5.29
C TRP A 425 18.00 16.27 -6.71
N GLY A 426 18.37 17.52 -6.89
CA GLY A 426 18.68 18.11 -8.19
C GLY A 426 20.01 17.59 -8.75
N ASN A 427 21.05 17.63 -7.93
CA ASN A 427 22.39 17.09 -8.23
C ASN A 427 23.02 16.50 -6.97
N PRO A 428 23.18 15.15 -6.88
CA PRO A 428 23.75 14.48 -5.69
C PRO A 428 25.18 14.92 -5.35
N HIS A 429 25.91 15.48 -6.31
CA HIS A 429 27.30 15.92 -6.16
C HIS A 429 27.44 17.44 -6.06
N ALA A 430 26.33 18.19 -5.91
CA ALA A 430 26.37 19.63 -5.81
C ALA A 430 27.20 20.10 -4.61
N THR A 431 28.11 21.03 -4.85
CA THR A 431 28.87 21.69 -3.80
C THR A 431 28.03 22.73 -3.07
N ASP A 432 28.47 23.17 -1.89
CA ASP A 432 27.77 24.22 -1.14
C ASP A 432 27.65 25.51 -1.95
N GLU A 433 28.71 25.86 -2.70
CA GLU A 433 28.73 27.04 -3.55
C GLU A 433 27.65 26.96 -4.64
N GLU A 434 27.51 25.80 -5.30
CA GLU A 434 26.47 25.57 -6.33
C GLU A 434 25.07 25.62 -5.73
N ILE A 435 24.90 25.09 -4.53
CA ILE A 435 23.63 25.17 -3.80
C ILE A 435 23.29 26.62 -3.45
N TYR A 436 24.25 27.40 -2.92
CA TYR A 436 24.04 28.82 -2.60
C TYR A 436 23.77 29.66 -3.85
N GLU A 437 24.42 29.39 -4.99
CA GLU A 437 24.11 30.00 -6.28
C GLU A 437 22.65 29.79 -6.69
N ALA A 438 22.18 28.56 -6.63
CA ALA A 438 20.79 28.23 -6.94
C ALA A 438 19.79 28.85 -5.94
N LEU A 439 20.16 28.94 -4.65
CA LEU A 439 19.36 29.60 -3.62
C LEU A 439 19.30 31.13 -3.84
N GLU A 440 20.36 31.75 -4.34
CA GLU A 440 20.37 33.17 -4.70
C GLU A 440 19.49 33.44 -5.90
N LEU A 441 19.63 32.66 -6.97
CA LEU A 441 18.76 32.73 -8.16
C LEU A 441 17.28 32.56 -7.82
N SER A 442 16.93 31.60 -6.95
CA SER A 442 15.57 31.37 -6.51
C SER A 442 15.04 32.36 -5.47
N GLN A 443 15.82 33.38 -5.09
CA GLN A 443 15.52 34.34 -4.02
C GLN A 443 15.32 33.68 -2.65
N SER A 444 16.03 32.56 -2.39
CA SER A 444 15.91 31.79 -1.15
C SER A 444 17.00 32.12 -0.13
N LYS A 445 18.17 32.59 -0.59
CA LYS A 445 19.36 32.82 0.26
C LYS A 445 19.07 33.69 1.47
N GLU A 446 18.34 34.81 1.29
CA GLU A 446 18.05 35.76 2.36
C GLU A 446 17.36 35.13 3.58
N PHE A 447 16.41 34.22 3.38
CA PHE A 447 15.75 33.59 4.51
C PHE A 447 16.54 32.41 5.08
N ILE A 448 17.38 31.75 4.26
CA ILE A 448 18.24 30.67 4.73
C ILE A 448 19.38 31.23 5.58
N ASP A 449 19.97 32.37 5.21
CA ASP A 449 20.99 33.05 5.99
C ASP A 449 20.51 33.51 7.38
N LYS A 450 19.16 33.64 7.53
CA LYS A 450 18.50 33.94 8.82
C LYS A 450 18.25 32.71 9.68
N MET A 451 18.40 31.48 9.10
CA MET A 451 18.22 30.23 9.83
C MET A 451 19.49 29.85 10.57
N THR A 452 19.35 29.38 11.80
CA THR A 452 20.47 29.09 12.69
C THR A 452 21.45 28.05 12.14
N GLU A 453 20.94 27.07 11.41
CA GLU A 453 21.67 25.92 10.87
C GLU A 453 21.93 26.05 9.35
N GLY A 454 21.50 27.15 8.70
CA GLY A 454 21.72 27.38 7.27
C GLY A 454 21.23 26.20 6.41
N LEU A 455 22.12 25.62 5.59
CA LEU A 455 21.78 24.47 4.71
C LEU A 455 21.43 23.19 5.48
N ASP A 456 21.86 23.05 6.72
CA ASP A 456 21.60 21.87 7.54
C ASP A 456 20.29 21.98 8.34
N THR A 457 19.55 23.08 8.17
CA THR A 457 18.20 23.24 8.73
C THR A 457 17.28 22.13 8.25
N TYR A 458 16.62 21.46 9.21
CA TYR A 458 15.74 20.34 8.92
C TYR A 458 14.37 20.81 8.39
N ILE A 459 13.96 20.23 7.28
CA ILE A 459 12.64 20.42 6.66
C ILE A 459 11.76 19.21 7.00
N GLU A 460 10.57 19.46 7.56
CA GLU A 460 9.57 18.42 7.80
C GLU A 460 9.00 17.90 6.49
N GLN A 461 8.46 16.67 6.52
CA GLN A 461 7.81 16.06 5.36
C GLN A 461 6.71 16.96 4.78
N GLY A 462 6.83 17.28 3.49
CA GLY A 462 5.95 18.21 2.79
C GLY A 462 6.24 19.68 3.07
N GLY A 463 7.34 20.02 3.76
CA GLY A 463 7.73 21.40 4.05
C GLY A 463 6.76 22.10 5.00
N LYS A 464 6.21 21.40 6.00
CA LYS A 464 5.19 21.96 6.93
C LYS A 464 5.73 23.07 7.82
N ASN A 465 7.02 23.08 8.08
CA ASN A 465 7.71 24.06 8.95
C ASN A 465 8.25 25.27 8.16
N VAL A 466 7.96 25.39 6.87
CA VAL A 466 8.30 26.56 6.03
C VAL A 466 7.03 27.14 5.40
N SER A 467 7.05 28.45 5.12
CA SER A 467 5.92 29.12 4.46
C SER A 467 5.72 28.62 3.03
N GLY A 468 4.51 28.83 2.45
CA GLY A 468 4.22 28.42 1.09
C GLY A 468 5.21 29.00 0.07
N GLY A 469 5.50 30.30 0.17
CA GLY A 469 6.48 30.97 -0.71
C GLY A 469 7.93 30.49 -0.49
N GLN A 470 8.34 30.20 0.74
CA GLN A 470 9.66 29.62 1.02
C GLN A 470 9.76 28.22 0.41
N ARG A 471 8.74 27.37 0.59
CA ARG A 471 8.69 26.04 0.02
C ARG A 471 8.77 26.06 -1.51
N GLN A 472 8.05 26.98 -2.15
CA GLN A 472 8.08 27.16 -3.60
C GLN A 472 9.49 27.54 -4.08
N ARG A 473 10.10 28.55 -3.44
CA ARG A 473 11.46 29.02 -3.79
C ARG A 473 12.52 27.91 -3.61
N LEU A 474 12.41 27.10 -2.55
CA LEU A 474 13.28 25.93 -2.36
C LEU A 474 13.09 24.87 -3.45
N THR A 475 11.85 24.67 -3.93
CA THR A 475 11.59 23.74 -5.03
C THR A 475 12.18 24.26 -6.34
N ILE A 476 12.15 25.58 -6.58
CA ILE A 476 12.81 26.23 -7.72
C ILE A 476 14.32 26.08 -7.60
N ALA A 477 14.91 26.36 -6.43
CA ALA A 477 16.35 26.17 -6.18
C ALA A 477 16.80 24.75 -6.52
N ARG A 478 16.06 23.74 -6.04
CA ARG A 478 16.35 22.33 -6.33
C ARG A 478 16.39 22.04 -7.84
N ALA A 479 15.49 22.63 -8.63
CA ALA A 479 15.50 22.47 -10.06
C ALA A 479 16.71 23.19 -10.71
N LEU A 480 17.12 24.34 -10.16
CA LEU A 480 18.27 25.12 -10.65
C LEU A 480 19.63 24.51 -10.31
N VAL A 481 19.77 23.84 -9.15
CA VAL A 481 21.01 23.10 -8.77
C VAL A 481 21.40 22.09 -9.85
N LYS A 482 20.43 21.57 -10.59
CA LYS A 482 20.66 20.63 -11.68
C LYS A 482 21.31 21.28 -12.90
N LYS A 483 21.28 22.61 -13.03
CA LYS A 483 21.73 23.38 -14.21
C LYS A 483 21.11 22.88 -15.52
N PRO A 484 19.76 22.78 -15.60
CA PRO A 484 19.08 22.19 -16.73
C PRO A 484 19.17 23.06 -17.99
N GLU A 485 19.09 22.45 -19.18
CA GLU A 485 18.93 23.18 -20.44
C GLU A 485 17.50 23.70 -20.62
N ILE A 486 16.52 22.99 -20.09
CA ILE A 486 15.09 23.31 -20.13
C ILE A 486 14.56 23.39 -18.69
N LEU A 487 14.08 24.55 -18.29
CA LEU A 487 13.42 24.75 -17.00
C LEU A 487 11.91 24.90 -17.20
N ILE A 488 11.13 24.04 -16.57
CA ILE A 488 9.66 24.07 -16.61
C ILE A 488 9.15 24.57 -15.25
N LEU A 489 8.38 25.65 -15.26
CA LEU A 489 7.74 26.26 -14.10
C LEU A 489 6.22 26.15 -14.23
N ASP A 490 5.60 25.16 -13.54
CA ASP A 490 4.16 24.94 -13.56
C ASP A 490 3.47 25.77 -12.48
N ASP A 491 2.87 26.89 -12.84
CA ASP A 491 2.18 27.85 -11.97
C ASP A 491 2.94 28.19 -10.67
N SER A 492 4.27 28.15 -10.78
CA SER A 492 5.18 28.27 -9.64
C SER A 492 5.21 29.68 -9.03
N ALA A 493 4.72 30.68 -9.74
CA ALA A 493 4.63 32.07 -9.29
C ALA A 493 3.40 32.35 -8.40
N SER A 494 2.40 31.46 -8.38
CA SER A 494 1.14 31.69 -7.67
C SER A 494 1.30 31.85 -6.14
N ALA A 495 2.34 31.23 -5.57
CA ALA A 495 2.68 31.29 -4.15
C ALA A 495 3.70 32.41 -3.81
N LEU A 496 4.17 33.15 -4.80
CA LEU A 496 5.16 34.24 -4.62
C LEU A 496 4.47 35.60 -4.65
N ASP A 497 5.03 36.55 -3.89
CA ASP A 497 4.66 37.95 -4.05
C ASP A 497 5.26 38.54 -5.35
N PHE A 498 4.64 39.62 -5.86
CA PHE A 498 5.01 40.22 -7.13
C PHE A 498 6.48 40.66 -7.23
N ALA A 499 7.04 41.17 -6.11
CA ALA A 499 8.43 41.65 -6.09
C ALA A 499 9.42 40.49 -6.18
N THR A 500 9.16 39.42 -5.45
CA THR A 500 9.99 38.19 -5.47
C THR A 500 9.92 37.50 -6.83
N ASP A 501 8.70 37.40 -7.43
CA ASP A 501 8.52 36.81 -8.77
C ASP A 501 9.23 37.63 -9.87
N ALA A 502 9.17 38.97 -9.81
CA ALA A 502 9.89 39.83 -10.76
C ALA A 502 11.42 39.68 -10.65
N LYS A 503 11.96 39.59 -9.41
CA LYS A 503 13.39 39.34 -9.17
C LYS A 503 13.82 37.96 -9.68
N LEU A 504 13.02 36.93 -9.42
CA LEU A 504 13.27 35.58 -9.90
C LEU A 504 13.34 35.55 -11.43
N ARG A 505 12.36 36.11 -12.12
CA ARG A 505 12.35 36.18 -13.60
C ARG A 505 13.55 36.93 -14.15
N LYS A 506 13.90 38.05 -13.54
CA LYS A 506 15.11 38.80 -13.92
C LYS A 506 16.38 37.97 -13.73
N ALA A 507 16.47 37.17 -12.65
CA ALA A 507 17.60 36.28 -12.44
C ALA A 507 17.62 35.16 -13.49
N LEU A 508 16.48 34.55 -13.79
CA LEU A 508 16.38 33.49 -14.80
C LEU A 508 16.72 33.98 -16.22
N SER A 509 16.34 35.21 -16.59
CA SER A 509 16.65 35.77 -17.92
C SER A 509 18.15 36.04 -18.16
N THR A 510 18.99 35.99 -17.11
CA THR A 510 20.46 36.10 -17.26
C THR A 510 21.13 34.76 -17.56
N LEU A 511 20.39 33.68 -17.43
CA LEU A 511 20.89 32.33 -17.63
C LEU A 511 20.68 31.86 -19.08
N ASN A 512 21.67 31.15 -19.60
CA ASN A 512 21.55 30.58 -20.96
C ASN A 512 20.79 29.26 -20.92
N MET A 513 19.47 29.33 -20.61
CA MET A 513 18.58 28.17 -20.58
C MET A 513 17.23 28.53 -21.22
N THR A 514 16.53 27.53 -21.70
CA THR A 514 15.15 27.69 -22.17
C THR A 514 14.20 27.56 -21.00
N VAL A 515 13.29 28.50 -20.82
CA VAL A 515 12.33 28.53 -19.71
C VAL A 515 10.91 28.40 -20.22
N ILE A 516 10.16 27.44 -19.72
CA ILE A 516 8.74 27.27 -20.01
C ILE A 516 7.96 27.66 -18.75
N ILE A 517 7.17 28.73 -18.85
CA ILE A 517 6.39 29.26 -17.73
C ILE A 517 4.92 28.99 -18.01
N VAL A 518 4.33 28.09 -17.23
CA VAL A 518 2.88 27.90 -17.21
C VAL A 518 2.30 28.84 -16.17
N SER A 519 1.36 29.69 -16.56
CA SER A 519 0.69 30.59 -15.62
C SER A 519 -0.73 30.88 -16.06
N GLN A 520 -1.58 31.15 -15.07
CA GLN A 520 -2.89 31.76 -15.33
C GLN A 520 -2.81 33.30 -15.34
N ARG A 521 -1.72 33.90 -14.86
CA ARG A 521 -1.54 35.34 -14.78
C ARG A 521 -0.85 35.87 -16.04
N VAL A 522 -1.52 36.77 -16.76
CA VAL A 522 -0.94 37.42 -17.94
C VAL A 522 0.35 38.18 -17.58
N SER A 523 0.38 38.88 -16.44
CA SER A 523 1.54 39.63 -15.97
C SER A 523 2.80 38.76 -15.81
N ALA A 524 2.63 37.47 -15.64
CA ALA A 524 3.75 36.53 -15.56
C ALA A 524 4.37 36.21 -16.92
N LEU A 525 3.64 36.46 -18.03
CA LEU A 525 3.99 35.98 -19.36
C LEU A 525 4.23 37.12 -20.37
N MET A 526 3.91 38.38 -20.01
CA MET A 526 3.96 39.54 -20.94
C MET A 526 5.35 39.74 -21.58
N HIS A 527 6.41 39.31 -20.91
CA HIS A 527 7.79 39.47 -21.40
C HIS A 527 8.38 38.18 -21.97
N ALA A 528 7.54 37.13 -22.17
CA ALA A 528 7.99 35.90 -22.82
C ALA A 528 8.25 36.15 -24.29
N ASP A 529 9.26 35.49 -24.87
CA ASP A 529 9.59 35.60 -26.31
C ASP A 529 8.45 35.09 -27.20
N SER A 530 7.70 34.09 -26.70
CA SER A 530 6.48 33.59 -27.32
C SER A 530 5.52 33.05 -26.25
N ILE A 531 4.23 33.22 -26.47
CA ILE A 531 3.16 32.71 -25.61
C ILE A 531 2.33 31.74 -26.43
N VAL A 532 2.10 30.55 -25.90
CA VAL A 532 1.19 29.53 -26.45
C VAL A 532 -0.13 29.61 -25.68
N VAL A 533 -1.21 29.87 -26.38
CA VAL A 533 -2.57 29.99 -25.83
C VAL A 533 -3.30 28.67 -26.04
N LEU A 534 -3.67 28.01 -24.95
CA LEU A 534 -4.40 26.73 -24.95
C LEU A 534 -5.87 26.94 -24.61
N SER A 535 -6.75 26.40 -25.44
CA SER A 535 -8.19 26.32 -25.18
C SER A 535 -8.70 24.92 -25.55
N HIS A 536 -9.41 24.27 -24.63
CA HIS A 536 -9.99 22.93 -24.84
C HIS A 536 -9.02 21.87 -25.39
N GLY A 537 -7.75 21.94 -25.03
CA GLY A 537 -6.71 21.01 -25.50
C GLY A 537 -6.06 21.36 -26.84
N GLU A 538 -6.43 22.45 -27.45
CA GLU A 538 -5.90 22.92 -28.74
C GLU A 538 -5.09 24.21 -28.57
N VAL A 539 -4.10 24.45 -29.45
CA VAL A 539 -3.37 25.72 -29.53
C VAL A 539 -4.17 26.66 -30.39
N VAL A 540 -4.76 27.68 -29.76
CA VAL A 540 -5.59 28.68 -30.44
C VAL A 540 -4.83 29.96 -30.81
N GLY A 541 -3.60 30.12 -30.34
CA GLY A 541 -2.73 31.24 -30.66
C GLY A 541 -1.30 31.01 -30.19
N GLN A 542 -0.33 31.54 -30.97
CA GLN A 542 1.08 31.58 -30.62
C GLN A 542 1.71 32.89 -31.09
N GLY A 543 2.45 33.56 -30.23
CA GLY A 543 3.16 34.79 -30.54
C GLY A 543 3.53 35.61 -29.33
N THR A 544 4.03 36.83 -29.53
CA THR A 544 4.28 37.78 -28.45
C THR A 544 2.98 38.32 -27.86
N HIS A 545 3.06 38.94 -26.66
CA HIS A 545 1.91 39.58 -26.03
C HIS A 545 1.18 40.54 -26.98
N ASP A 546 1.91 41.45 -27.63
CA ASP A 546 1.33 42.45 -28.52
C ASP A 546 0.69 41.83 -29.78
N MET A 547 1.28 40.77 -30.32
CA MET A 547 0.71 40.04 -31.43
C MET A 547 -0.61 39.36 -31.05
N LEU A 548 -0.61 38.65 -29.91
CA LEU A 548 -1.79 37.91 -29.43
C LEU A 548 -2.94 38.84 -29.02
N MET A 549 -2.64 40.01 -28.51
CA MET A 549 -3.63 41.07 -28.24
C MET A 549 -4.36 41.55 -29.51
N ASN A 550 -3.78 41.35 -30.69
CA ASN A 550 -4.39 41.75 -31.97
C ASN A 550 -4.96 40.59 -32.79
N THR A 551 -4.56 39.33 -32.47
CA THR A 551 -4.84 38.16 -33.34
C THR A 551 -5.56 37.01 -32.66
N CYS A 552 -5.68 37.02 -31.32
CA CYS A 552 -6.24 35.88 -30.57
C CYS A 552 -7.33 36.36 -29.60
N ASP A 553 -8.59 36.11 -29.93
CA ASP A 553 -9.75 36.52 -29.13
C ASP A 553 -9.72 35.92 -27.74
N VAL A 554 -9.34 34.63 -27.61
CA VAL A 554 -9.24 33.94 -26.33
C VAL A 554 -8.18 34.59 -25.43
N TYR A 555 -7.05 35.02 -25.99
CA TYR A 555 -6.03 35.75 -25.23
C TYR A 555 -6.51 37.10 -24.75
N GLN A 556 -7.20 37.84 -25.60
CA GLN A 556 -7.81 39.15 -25.26
C GLN A 556 -8.81 38.99 -24.10
N GLU A 557 -9.70 37.99 -24.16
CA GLU A 557 -10.66 37.71 -23.09
C GLU A 557 -9.95 37.44 -21.75
N ILE A 558 -8.87 36.62 -21.75
CA ILE A 558 -8.08 36.34 -20.56
C ILE A 558 -7.46 37.64 -20.02
N VAL A 559 -6.89 38.48 -20.86
CA VAL A 559 -6.28 39.77 -20.45
C VAL A 559 -7.34 40.70 -19.88
N MET A 560 -8.46 40.90 -20.57
CA MET A 560 -9.55 41.81 -20.15
C MET A 560 -10.13 41.35 -18.79
N SER A 561 -10.39 40.07 -18.61
CA SER A 561 -10.92 39.54 -17.37
C SER A 561 -9.99 39.79 -16.16
N GLN A 562 -8.67 39.88 -16.39
CA GLN A 562 -7.70 40.16 -15.32
C GLN A 562 -7.52 41.66 -15.07
N MET A 563 -7.74 42.52 -16.07
CA MET A 563 -7.72 43.98 -15.93
C MET A 563 -8.96 44.50 -15.19
N GLU A 564 -10.15 43.97 -15.49
CA GLU A 564 -11.40 44.35 -14.83
C GLU A 564 -11.43 43.90 -13.38
N GLY A 565 -10.90 42.69 -13.06
CA GLY A 565 -10.76 42.20 -11.67
C GLY A 565 -9.73 42.98 -10.83
N GLY A 566 -8.79 43.69 -11.44
CA GLY A 566 -7.83 44.56 -10.78
C GLY A 566 -8.38 45.93 -10.36
N GLN A 567 -9.34 46.45 -11.10
CA GLN A 567 -9.94 47.75 -10.80
C GLN A 567 -11.00 47.68 -9.69
N SER A 568 -11.63 46.54 -9.47
CA SER A 568 -12.63 46.37 -8.41
C SER A 568 -12.05 46.20 -7.00
N ASN A 569 -10.71 46.11 -6.83
CA ASN A 569 -10.05 45.98 -5.53
C ASN A 569 -9.41 47.32 -5.05
N GLU A 570 -9.56 48.42 -5.77
CA GLU A 570 -9.08 49.77 -5.37
C GLU A 570 -10.19 50.71 -4.93
N GLU A 571 -11.47 50.28 -4.93
CA GLU A 571 -12.58 50.96 -4.29
C GLU A 571 -12.94 50.20 -2.95
#